data_42d3ffd60f262c3fc3e7ab4d4e83a3e0
#
_entry.id   42d3ffd60f262c3fc3e7ab4d4e83a3e0
#
_cell.length_a   1.000
_cell.length_b   1.000
_cell.length_c   1.000
_cell.angle_alpha   90.00
_cell.angle_beta   90.00
_cell.angle_gamma   90.00
#
_symmetry.space_group_name_H-M   'P 1'
#
loop_
_entity.id
_entity.type
_entity.pdbx_description
1 polymer ?
#
loop_
_entity_poly.entity_id
_entity_poly.type
_entity_poly.pdbx_seq_one_letter_code
_entity_poly.pdbx_strand_id
1 'polypeptide(L)'
;PLLLKGMYPRIPDEISNLIDSLKYRNLRLFVLFLNKNKLTDNASIYFPQEDIPFTRIYEPKNRSEYMAPSGKTCIVVELPYDSELSLSEIEYTAEDIISFLQDNSLLQNNEVIDSQIIDIPYAYPIITSSLNNELYKMHEFLNSFSNLQIIGRSADFKYSHVHDLFDRAQNIINEIILDNND
;
A
#
# COMPACT_ATOMS: atom_id res chain seq x y z
N PRO A 1 -0.64 8.37 10.89
CA PRO A 1 -0.09 9.25 11.92
C PRO A 1 0.14 10.69 11.45
N LEU A 2 0.59 10.95 10.21
CA LEU A 2 0.91 12.31 9.72
C LEU A 2 -0.23 13.33 9.90
N LEU A 3 -1.48 12.92 9.77
CA LEU A 3 -2.66 13.78 9.97
C LEU A 3 -2.77 14.32 11.40
N LEU A 4 -2.20 13.63 12.39
CA LEU A 4 -2.24 14.04 13.79
C LEU A 4 -1.51 15.38 14.03
N LYS A 5 -0.56 15.74 13.19
CA LYS A 5 0.13 17.04 13.26
C LYS A 5 -0.80 18.24 13.03
N GLY A 6 -1.95 18.02 12.40
CA GLY A 6 -3.00 19.04 12.21
C GLY A 6 -4.05 19.10 13.31
N MET A 7 -3.93 18.30 14.37
CA MET A 7 -4.91 18.30 15.46
C MET A 7 -4.89 19.57 16.31
N TYR A 8 -6.07 19.89 16.86
CA TYR A 8 -6.23 20.89 17.91
C TYR A 8 -6.97 20.24 19.11
N PRO A 9 -6.46 20.33 20.34
CA PRO A 9 -5.17 20.98 20.71
C PRO A 9 -3.96 20.28 20.07
N ARG A 10 -2.85 21.03 19.96
CA ARG A 10 -1.61 20.51 19.36
C ARG A 10 -1.12 19.27 20.10
N ILE A 11 -0.69 18.26 19.36
CA ILE A 11 -0.10 17.04 19.94
C ILE A 11 1.21 17.37 20.69
N PRO A 12 1.55 16.58 21.74
CA PRO A 12 2.82 16.73 22.46
C PRO A 12 4.01 16.59 21.53
N ASP A 13 5.10 17.31 21.86
CA ASP A 13 6.33 17.26 21.05
C ASP A 13 6.92 15.84 20.96
N GLU A 14 6.78 15.02 22.02
CA GLU A 14 7.20 13.62 22.01
C GLU A 14 6.46 12.81 20.92
N ILE A 15 5.15 12.98 20.80
CA ILE A 15 4.33 12.33 19.77
C ILE A 15 4.65 12.89 18.39
N SER A 16 4.87 14.20 18.28
CA SER A 16 5.27 14.83 17.01
C SER A 16 6.61 14.28 16.51
N ASN A 17 7.61 14.17 17.40
CA ASN A 17 8.92 13.60 17.06
C ASN A 17 8.84 12.12 16.66
N LEU A 18 8.00 11.36 17.36
CA LEU A 18 7.74 9.98 16.96
C LEU A 18 7.18 9.91 15.54
N ILE A 19 6.15 10.72 15.23
CA ILE A 19 5.55 10.74 13.89
C ILE A 19 6.59 11.09 12.82
N ASP A 20 7.53 12.00 13.11
CA ASP A 20 8.61 12.37 12.19
C ASP A 20 9.64 11.25 12.01
N SER A 21 9.80 10.37 12.99
CA SER A 21 10.71 9.23 12.91
C SER A 21 10.12 8.02 12.16
N LEU A 22 8.81 8.01 11.93
CA LEU A 22 8.14 6.90 11.23
C LEU A 22 8.58 6.82 9.78
N LYS A 23 9.12 5.67 9.41
CA LYS A 23 9.59 5.41 8.05
C LYS A 23 8.54 4.63 7.25
N TYR A 24 8.47 4.97 5.97
CA TYR A 24 7.57 4.33 5.03
C TYR A 24 8.35 3.89 3.79
N ARG A 25 7.84 2.88 3.13
CA ARG A 25 8.24 2.52 1.78
C ARG A 25 7.20 3.06 0.80
N ASN A 26 7.67 3.75 -0.21
CA ASN A 26 6.84 4.18 -1.32
C ASN A 26 6.71 3.05 -2.35
N LEU A 27 5.79 3.19 -3.28
CA LEU A 27 5.53 2.19 -4.30
C LEU A 27 5.31 2.87 -5.64
N ARG A 28 6.09 2.48 -6.65
CA ARG A 28 5.81 2.79 -8.04
C ARG A 28 5.10 1.61 -8.68
N LEU A 29 3.95 1.87 -9.29
CA LEU A 29 3.19 0.89 -10.02
C LEU A 29 3.36 1.12 -11.52
N PHE A 30 3.77 0.08 -12.24
CA PHE A 30 3.69 0.04 -13.70
C PHE A 30 2.46 -0.75 -14.07
N VAL A 31 1.44 -0.07 -14.57
CA VAL A 31 0.21 -0.68 -15.06
C VAL A 31 0.36 -0.91 -16.55
N LEU A 32 0.42 -2.16 -16.98
CA LEU A 32 0.55 -2.54 -18.37
C LEU A 32 -0.79 -3.08 -18.88
N PHE A 33 -1.35 -2.45 -19.89
CA PHE A 33 -2.60 -2.89 -20.53
C PHE A 33 -2.28 -3.87 -21.65
N LEU A 34 -2.93 -5.04 -21.65
CA LEU A 34 -2.59 -6.14 -22.52
C LEU A 34 -3.73 -6.50 -23.48
N ASN A 35 -3.37 -6.76 -24.75
CA ASN A 35 -4.26 -7.26 -25.76
C ASN A 35 -4.36 -8.79 -25.71
N LYS A 36 -4.74 -9.31 -24.56
CA LYS A 36 -4.99 -10.74 -24.32
C LYS A 36 -5.98 -10.90 -23.19
N ASN A 37 -6.67 -12.03 -23.16
CA ASN A 37 -7.72 -12.23 -22.15
C ASN A 37 -7.16 -12.39 -20.74
N LYS A 38 -5.95 -12.96 -20.62
CA LYS A 38 -5.32 -13.31 -19.35
C LYS A 38 -3.82 -13.50 -19.54
N LEU A 39 -3.02 -13.10 -18.56
CA LEU A 39 -1.59 -13.37 -18.54
C LEU A 39 -1.29 -14.71 -17.83
N THR A 40 -1.87 -14.91 -16.65
CA THR A 40 -1.59 -16.03 -15.75
C THR A 40 -2.83 -16.46 -14.98
N ASP A 41 -2.83 -17.69 -14.46
CA ASP A 41 -3.86 -18.17 -13.53
C ASP A 41 -3.62 -17.72 -12.09
N ASN A 42 -2.45 -17.15 -11.81
CA ASN A 42 -2.09 -16.69 -10.49
C ASN A 42 -2.65 -15.30 -10.21
N ALA A 43 -3.23 -15.10 -9.03
CA ALA A 43 -3.68 -13.77 -8.59
C ALA A 43 -2.51 -12.81 -8.36
N SER A 44 -1.34 -13.34 -7.98
CA SER A 44 -0.09 -12.60 -7.79
C SER A 44 1.12 -13.51 -8.00
N ILE A 45 2.20 -12.95 -8.53
CA ILE A 45 3.51 -13.58 -8.67
C ILE A 45 4.50 -12.72 -7.89
N TYR A 46 5.30 -13.35 -7.02
CA TYR A 46 6.31 -12.67 -6.21
C TYR A 46 7.70 -12.95 -6.73
N PHE A 47 8.56 -11.95 -6.67
CA PHE A 47 9.95 -11.98 -7.10
C PHE A 47 10.86 -11.67 -5.90
N PRO A 48 11.36 -12.70 -5.20
CA PRO A 48 12.22 -12.52 -4.03
C PRO A 48 13.69 -12.29 -4.36
N GLN A 49 14.08 -12.34 -5.64
CA GLN A 49 15.45 -12.18 -6.09
C GLN A 49 15.90 -10.71 -5.95
N GLU A 50 17.10 -10.50 -5.44
CA GLU A 50 17.66 -9.16 -5.19
C GLU A 50 18.04 -8.40 -6.47
N ASP A 51 18.29 -9.12 -7.56
CA ASP A 51 18.62 -8.56 -8.88
C ASP A 51 17.38 -8.12 -9.68
N ILE A 52 16.17 -8.42 -9.19
CA ILE A 52 14.91 -7.98 -9.79
C ILE A 52 14.41 -6.73 -9.06
N PRO A 53 14.21 -5.60 -9.74
CA PRO A 53 13.89 -4.33 -9.09
C PRO A 53 12.48 -4.27 -8.50
N PHE A 54 11.56 -5.10 -8.98
CA PHE A 54 10.18 -5.16 -8.51
C PHE A 54 9.91 -6.44 -7.71
N THR A 55 8.95 -6.37 -6.81
CA THR A 55 8.70 -7.46 -5.85
C THR A 55 7.48 -8.30 -6.17
N ARG A 56 6.54 -7.75 -6.93
CA ARG A 56 5.28 -8.42 -7.22
C ARG A 56 4.68 -7.98 -8.55
N ILE A 57 4.06 -8.94 -9.22
CA ILE A 57 3.12 -8.68 -10.32
C ILE A 57 1.77 -9.24 -9.90
N TYR A 58 0.70 -8.50 -10.16
CA TYR A 58 -0.66 -9.03 -10.02
C TYR A 58 -1.53 -8.66 -11.20
N GLU A 59 -2.51 -9.51 -11.47
CA GLU A 59 -3.49 -9.33 -12.53
C GLU A 59 -4.87 -9.12 -11.89
N PRO A 60 -5.41 -7.87 -11.88
CA PRO A 60 -6.68 -7.55 -11.23
C PRO A 60 -7.84 -8.41 -11.73
N LYS A 61 -7.86 -8.74 -13.01
CA LYS A 61 -8.91 -9.57 -13.64
C LYS A 61 -9.01 -10.96 -13.01
N ASN A 62 -7.93 -11.50 -12.43
CA ASN A 62 -7.97 -12.80 -11.73
C ASN A 62 -8.70 -12.72 -10.37
N ARG A 63 -9.04 -11.53 -9.90
CA ARG A 63 -9.88 -11.32 -8.70
C ARG A 63 -11.33 -11.01 -9.06
N SER A 64 -11.54 -10.35 -10.21
CA SER A 64 -12.86 -10.06 -10.72
C SER A 64 -12.79 -9.85 -12.24
N GLU A 65 -13.58 -10.59 -13.00
CA GLU A 65 -13.64 -10.50 -14.46
C GLU A 65 -14.04 -9.10 -14.96
N TYR A 66 -14.71 -8.31 -14.11
CA TYR A 66 -15.13 -6.95 -14.41
C TYR A 66 -13.99 -5.92 -14.34
N MET A 67 -12.80 -6.32 -13.92
CA MET A 67 -11.63 -5.42 -13.81
C MET A 67 -10.95 -5.14 -15.16
N ALA A 68 -11.40 -5.77 -16.25
CA ALA A 68 -10.93 -5.44 -17.60
C ALA A 68 -12.00 -5.78 -18.63
N PRO A 69 -12.00 -5.14 -19.83
CA PRO A 69 -12.89 -5.48 -20.93
C PRO A 69 -12.66 -6.92 -21.42
N SER A 70 -13.68 -7.47 -22.10
CA SER A 70 -13.58 -8.79 -22.73
C SER A 70 -12.39 -8.83 -23.73
N GLY A 71 -11.65 -9.91 -23.73
CA GLY A 71 -10.46 -10.10 -24.58
C GLY A 71 -9.23 -9.29 -24.17
N LYS A 72 -9.32 -8.50 -23.11
CA LYS A 72 -8.21 -7.68 -22.57
C LYS A 72 -7.98 -7.96 -21.10
N THR A 73 -6.79 -7.62 -20.63
CA THR A 73 -6.43 -7.61 -19.21
C THR A 73 -5.45 -6.48 -18.92
N CYS A 74 -5.12 -6.28 -17.66
CA CYS A 74 -3.97 -5.50 -17.25
C CYS A 74 -3.18 -6.24 -16.18
N ILE A 75 -1.91 -5.96 -16.12
CA ILE A 75 -1.04 -6.37 -15.01
C ILE A 75 -0.49 -5.14 -14.32
N VAL A 76 -0.25 -5.26 -13.04
CA VAL A 76 0.37 -4.23 -12.23
C VAL A 76 1.66 -4.79 -11.65
N VAL A 77 2.77 -4.13 -11.97
CA VAL A 77 4.11 -4.44 -11.46
C VAL A 77 4.43 -3.48 -10.34
N GLU A 78 4.76 -4.00 -9.16
CA GLU A 78 5.06 -3.22 -7.96
C GLU A 78 6.55 -3.09 -7.73
N LEU A 79 7.06 -1.87 -7.86
CA LEU A 79 8.44 -1.50 -7.54
C LEU A 79 8.45 -0.67 -6.26
N PRO A 80 8.86 -1.26 -5.10
CA PRO A 80 9.01 -0.51 -3.87
C PRO A 80 10.30 0.30 -3.89
N TYR A 81 10.25 1.51 -3.31
CA TYR A 81 11.43 2.37 -3.16
C TYR A 81 11.39 3.13 -1.83
N ASP A 82 12.57 3.58 -1.39
CA ASP A 82 12.67 4.30 -0.13
C ASP A 82 12.04 5.69 -0.23
N SER A 83 11.36 6.12 0.84
CA SER A 83 10.69 7.41 0.90
C SER A 83 11.65 8.62 0.84
N GLU A 84 12.95 8.38 1.05
CA GLU A 84 13.99 9.40 0.96
C GLU A 84 14.44 9.66 -0.49
N LEU A 85 14.14 8.74 -1.43
CA LEU A 85 14.45 8.91 -2.84
C LEU A 85 13.43 9.81 -3.52
N SER A 86 13.91 10.71 -4.37
CA SER A 86 13.06 11.47 -5.29
C SER A 86 12.60 10.59 -6.46
N LEU A 87 11.49 10.96 -7.10
CA LEU A 87 10.97 10.22 -8.26
C LEU A 87 11.95 10.17 -9.44
N SER A 88 12.85 11.17 -9.56
CA SER A 88 13.88 11.23 -10.59
C SER A 88 15.05 10.27 -10.35
N GLU A 89 15.19 9.73 -9.15
CA GLU A 89 16.23 8.74 -8.81
C GLU A 89 15.76 7.31 -9.07
N ILE A 90 14.49 7.12 -9.46
CA ILE A 90 13.98 5.82 -9.87
C ILE A 90 14.28 5.63 -11.34
N GLU A 91 15.32 4.86 -11.64
CA GLU A 91 15.87 4.70 -12.99
C GLU A 91 14.99 3.86 -13.94
N TYR A 92 14.04 3.08 -13.41
CA TYR A 92 13.23 2.18 -14.23
C TYR A 92 12.06 2.87 -14.91
N THR A 93 11.96 2.63 -16.23
CA THR A 93 10.84 3.06 -17.08
C THR A 93 9.84 1.92 -17.32
N ALA A 94 8.71 2.20 -17.93
CA ALA A 94 7.75 1.16 -18.34
C ALA A 94 8.37 0.23 -19.40
N GLU A 95 9.20 0.78 -20.29
CA GLU A 95 9.91 0.05 -21.32
C GLU A 95 10.91 -0.96 -20.74
N ASP A 96 11.63 -0.61 -19.67
CA ASP A 96 12.56 -1.50 -18.98
C ASP A 96 11.80 -2.70 -18.36
N ILE A 97 10.65 -2.42 -17.74
CA ILE A 97 9.79 -3.46 -17.18
C ILE A 97 9.22 -4.37 -18.27
N ILE A 98 8.75 -3.80 -19.39
CA ILE A 98 8.24 -4.58 -20.52
C ILE A 98 9.34 -5.48 -21.08
N SER A 99 10.54 -4.92 -21.32
CA SER A 99 11.69 -5.68 -21.83
C SER A 99 12.04 -6.83 -20.90
N PHE A 100 12.12 -6.58 -19.60
CA PHE A 100 12.36 -7.63 -18.61
C PHE A 100 11.33 -8.77 -18.69
N LEU A 101 10.05 -8.42 -18.78
CA LEU A 101 8.96 -9.40 -18.84
C LEU A 101 8.99 -10.21 -20.15
N GLN A 102 9.41 -9.61 -21.24
CA GLN A 102 9.59 -10.27 -22.54
C GLN A 102 10.79 -11.23 -22.52
N ASP A 103 11.92 -10.79 -22.01
CA ASP A 103 13.16 -11.57 -21.90
C ASP A 103 12.97 -12.82 -21.02
N ASN A 104 12.09 -12.71 -20.02
CA ASN A 104 11.72 -13.82 -19.14
C ASN A 104 10.48 -14.60 -19.61
N SER A 105 10.03 -14.41 -20.85
CA SER A 105 8.90 -15.13 -21.48
C SER A 105 7.56 -14.98 -20.75
N LEU A 106 7.41 -13.92 -19.93
CA LEU A 106 6.14 -13.58 -19.28
C LEU A 106 5.22 -12.77 -20.20
N LEU A 107 5.78 -12.00 -21.12
CA LEU A 107 5.07 -11.29 -22.17
C LEU A 107 5.62 -11.66 -23.55
N GLN A 108 4.77 -11.58 -24.57
CA GLN A 108 5.18 -11.67 -25.96
C GLN A 108 5.28 -10.26 -26.59
N ASN A 109 6.00 -10.16 -27.72
CA ASN A 109 6.04 -8.92 -28.49
C ASN A 109 4.63 -8.50 -28.91
N ASN A 110 4.35 -7.19 -28.84
CA ASN A 110 3.07 -6.58 -29.23
C ASN A 110 1.84 -6.96 -28.38
N GLU A 111 2.01 -7.58 -27.21
CA GLU A 111 0.90 -7.81 -26.27
C GLU A 111 0.53 -6.56 -25.47
N VAL A 112 1.49 -5.66 -25.20
CA VAL A 112 1.24 -4.40 -24.47
C VAL A 112 0.62 -3.38 -25.40
N ILE A 113 -0.56 -2.87 -25.02
CA ILE A 113 -1.30 -1.86 -25.80
C ILE A 113 -0.92 -0.45 -25.33
N ASP A 114 -0.77 -0.30 -24.00
CA ASP A 114 -0.51 0.98 -23.35
C ASP A 114 0.07 0.74 -21.96
N SER A 115 0.65 1.76 -21.35
CA SER A 115 1.20 1.70 -19.99
C SER A 115 0.90 2.97 -19.21
N GLN A 116 0.79 2.83 -17.89
CA GLN A 116 0.65 3.95 -16.96
C GLN A 116 1.55 3.75 -15.75
N ILE A 117 2.19 4.83 -15.30
CA ILE A 117 2.97 4.85 -14.05
C ILE A 117 2.15 5.58 -12.98
N ILE A 118 2.06 4.98 -11.79
CA ILE A 118 1.37 5.55 -10.63
C ILE A 118 2.31 5.47 -9.44
N ASP A 119 2.62 6.61 -8.83
CA ASP A 119 3.41 6.67 -7.60
C ASP A 119 2.50 6.77 -6.38
N ILE A 120 2.70 5.89 -5.41
CA ILE A 120 1.96 5.84 -4.15
C ILE A 120 2.95 6.14 -3.01
N PRO A 121 2.93 7.35 -2.47
CA PRO A 121 3.73 7.68 -1.30
C PRO A 121 3.16 7.00 -0.05
N TYR A 122 4.02 6.70 0.91
CA TYR A 122 3.64 6.10 2.20
C TYR A 122 2.85 4.78 2.06
N ALA A 123 3.16 3.97 1.06
CA ALA A 123 2.41 2.76 0.73
C ALA A 123 2.49 1.69 1.83
N TYR A 124 3.67 1.53 2.44
CA TYR A 124 3.91 0.54 3.48
C TYR A 124 4.66 1.13 4.68
N PRO A 125 4.18 0.94 5.93
CA PRO A 125 4.96 1.26 7.11
C PRO A 125 6.18 0.34 7.22
N ILE A 126 7.34 0.89 7.59
CA ILE A 126 8.53 0.10 7.92
C ILE A 126 8.50 -0.16 9.43
N ILE A 127 8.15 -1.40 9.79
CA ILE A 127 7.97 -1.80 11.20
C ILE A 127 9.28 -2.35 11.71
N THR A 128 9.82 -1.74 12.77
CA THR A 128 10.99 -2.22 13.50
C THR A 128 10.60 -2.69 14.89
N SER A 129 11.36 -3.59 15.48
CA SER A 129 11.09 -4.12 16.83
C SER A 129 11.13 -3.04 17.91
N SER A 130 11.94 -2.00 17.73
CA SER A 130 12.07 -0.87 18.66
C SER A 130 10.84 0.04 18.67
N LEU A 131 10.06 0.05 17.60
CA LEU A 131 8.96 0.98 17.40
C LEU A 131 7.70 0.66 18.24
N ASN A 132 7.56 -0.58 18.70
CA ASN A 132 6.34 -1.03 19.40
C ASN A 132 6.03 -0.20 20.66
N ASN A 133 7.03 0.13 21.48
CA ASN A 133 6.82 0.90 22.70
C ASN A 133 6.44 2.36 22.40
N GLU A 134 6.99 2.92 21.35
CA GLU A 134 6.71 4.30 20.93
C GLU A 134 5.32 4.42 20.32
N LEU A 135 4.92 3.44 19.50
CA LEU A 135 3.55 3.35 18.97
C LEU A 135 2.52 3.18 20.09
N TYR A 136 2.86 2.40 21.13
CA TYR A 136 2.00 2.25 22.30
C TYR A 136 1.71 3.61 22.98
N LYS A 137 2.73 4.43 23.20
CA LYS A 137 2.56 5.79 23.77
C LYS A 137 1.69 6.68 22.89
N MET A 138 1.86 6.62 21.58
CA MET A 138 1.00 7.33 20.64
C MET A 138 -0.47 6.90 20.78
N HIS A 139 -0.71 5.59 20.86
CA HIS A 139 -2.07 5.06 21.04
C HIS A 139 -2.66 5.44 22.40
N GLU A 140 -1.89 5.39 23.50
CA GLU A 140 -2.34 5.87 24.82
C GLU A 140 -2.78 7.34 24.76
N PHE A 141 -1.96 8.19 24.12
CA PHE A 141 -2.31 9.60 23.94
C PHE A 141 -3.61 9.76 23.15
N LEU A 142 -3.77 9.03 22.05
CA LEU A 142 -4.95 9.12 21.19
C LEU A 142 -6.21 8.56 21.86
N ASN A 143 -6.09 7.50 22.65
CA ASN A 143 -7.18 6.92 23.43
C ASN A 143 -7.65 7.82 24.59
N SER A 144 -6.88 8.86 24.94
CA SER A 144 -7.33 9.85 25.93
C SER A 144 -8.45 10.78 25.43
N PHE A 145 -8.72 10.78 24.13
CA PHE A 145 -9.80 11.57 23.53
C PHE A 145 -11.08 10.71 23.40
N SER A 146 -12.12 11.07 24.12
CA SER A 146 -13.39 10.34 24.11
C SER A 146 -14.14 10.40 22.76
N ASN A 147 -13.85 11.41 21.94
CA ASN A 147 -14.48 11.67 20.65
C ASN A 147 -13.59 11.33 19.44
N LEU A 148 -12.48 10.59 19.65
CA LEU A 148 -11.56 10.22 18.61
C LEU A 148 -11.41 8.70 18.57
N GLN A 149 -11.72 8.10 17.44
CA GLN A 149 -11.44 6.70 17.16
C GLN A 149 -10.47 6.59 15.99
N ILE A 150 -9.47 5.73 16.13
CA ILE A 150 -8.43 5.52 15.12
C ILE A 150 -8.52 4.11 14.61
N ILE A 151 -8.61 3.98 13.29
CA ILE A 151 -8.67 2.70 12.63
C ILE A 151 -7.99 2.79 11.27
N GLY A 152 -7.28 1.74 10.90
CA GLY A 152 -6.68 1.63 9.59
C GLY A 152 -5.20 1.26 9.64
N ARG A 153 -4.74 0.62 8.59
CA ARG A 153 -3.38 0.13 8.44
C ARG A 153 -2.31 1.21 8.67
N SER A 154 -2.51 2.39 8.06
CA SER A 154 -1.60 3.52 8.22
C SER A 154 -1.78 4.23 9.56
N ALA A 155 -2.99 4.23 10.13
CA ALA A 155 -3.28 4.83 11.42
C ALA A 155 -2.64 4.04 12.58
N ASP A 156 -2.80 2.71 12.54
CA ASP A 156 -2.21 1.80 13.53
C ASP A 156 -0.72 1.51 13.29
N PHE A 157 -0.17 1.98 12.16
CA PHE A 157 1.18 1.64 11.71
C PHE A 157 1.45 0.12 11.73
N LYS A 158 0.48 -0.65 11.22
CA LYS A 158 0.45 -2.11 11.30
C LYS A 158 -0.05 -2.73 10.00
N TYR A 159 0.48 -3.90 9.64
CA TYR A 159 -0.09 -4.69 8.55
C TYR A 159 -1.39 -5.36 8.99
N SER A 160 -2.52 -4.89 8.45
CA SER A 160 -3.84 -5.44 8.70
C SER A 160 -4.54 -5.75 7.38
N HIS A 161 -5.31 -6.81 7.35
CA HIS A 161 -6.15 -7.11 6.20
C HIS A 161 -7.44 -6.28 6.22
N VAL A 162 -8.03 -6.07 5.06
CA VAL A 162 -9.24 -5.24 4.94
C VAL A 162 -10.41 -5.81 5.75
N HIS A 163 -10.59 -7.13 5.78
CA HIS A 163 -11.65 -7.77 6.57
C HIS A 163 -11.48 -7.54 8.08
N ASP A 164 -10.24 -7.61 8.61
CA ASP A 164 -9.97 -7.31 10.03
C ASP A 164 -10.34 -5.86 10.37
N LEU A 165 -10.12 -4.93 9.43
CA LEU A 165 -10.48 -3.52 9.62
C LEU A 165 -11.99 -3.29 9.60
N PHE A 166 -12.74 -4.04 8.78
CA PHE A 166 -14.20 -4.01 8.80
C PHE A 166 -14.77 -4.53 10.13
N ASP A 167 -14.29 -5.68 10.60
CA ASP A 167 -14.72 -6.26 11.88
C ASP A 167 -14.42 -5.31 13.05
N ARG A 168 -13.22 -4.71 13.06
CA ARG A 168 -12.85 -3.72 14.07
C ARG A 168 -13.73 -2.46 14.00
N ALA A 169 -14.03 -1.95 12.81
CA ALA A 169 -14.92 -0.80 12.63
C ALA A 169 -16.32 -1.10 13.17
N GLN A 170 -16.85 -2.28 12.89
CA GLN A 170 -18.16 -2.72 13.39
C GLN A 170 -18.19 -2.76 14.93
N ASN A 171 -17.13 -3.28 15.56
CA ASN A 171 -17.04 -3.35 17.03
C ASN A 171 -17.02 -1.94 17.65
N ILE A 172 -16.19 -1.04 17.12
CA ILE A 172 -16.10 0.36 17.57
C ILE A 172 -17.48 1.06 17.47
N ILE A 173 -18.18 0.89 16.36
CA ILE A 173 -19.49 1.50 16.18
C ILE A 173 -20.50 0.93 17.16
N ASN A 174 -20.50 -0.37 17.41
CA ASN A 174 -21.39 -1.00 18.40
C ASN A 174 -21.12 -0.47 19.81
N GLU A 175 -19.87 -0.27 20.21
CA GLU A 175 -19.50 0.34 21.49
C GLU A 175 -20.03 1.76 21.61
N ILE A 176 -19.81 2.62 20.59
CA ILE A 176 -20.32 4.01 20.57
C ILE A 176 -21.84 4.06 20.68
N ILE A 177 -22.55 3.14 20.03
CA ILE A 177 -24.02 3.10 20.07
C ILE A 177 -24.52 2.69 21.47
N LEU A 178 -23.86 1.75 22.13
CA LEU A 178 -24.20 1.31 23.48
C LEU A 178 -23.98 2.43 24.49
N ASP A 179 -22.83 3.09 24.45
CA ASP A 179 -22.46 4.19 25.37
C ASP A 179 -23.40 5.42 25.24
N ASN A 180 -24.02 5.63 24.07
CA ASN A 180 -24.99 6.74 23.87
C ASN A 180 -26.43 6.38 24.26
N ASN A 181 -26.72 5.13 24.66
CA ASN A 181 -28.05 4.69 25.08
C ASN A 181 -28.18 4.56 26.61
N ASP A 182 -27.12 4.78 27.35
CA ASP A 182 -27.09 4.86 28.82
C ASP A 182 -27.06 6.33 29.29
#